data_1e0e657f556c33558eef826aadecbb54
#
_entry.id   1e0e657f556c33558eef826aadecbb54
#
_cell.length_a   1.000
_cell.length_b   1.000
_cell.length_c   1.000
_cell.angle_alpha   90.00
_cell.angle_beta   90.00
_cell.angle_gamma   90.00
#
_symmetry.space_group_name_H-M   'P 1'
#
loop_
_entity.id
_entity.type
_entity.pdbx_description
1 polymer ?
#
loop_
_entity_poly.entity_id
_entity_poly.type
_entity_poly.pdbx_seq_one_letter_code
_entity_poly.pdbx_strand_id
1 'polypeptide(L)'
;MAIRHKVSKYLNNHAETSETHWDPALQSKYYKTTKDKALAALESLFNSSQKYEINSISKEHGEISLHVKKGKKAFVVITVIMVRPYQTAIDFSVTTETLIPIDLGYSTKLIQQLYQQVNKELPLIDKK
;
A
#
# COMPACT_ATOMS: atom_id res chain seq x y z
N MET A 1 -22.83 -8.70 -7.94
CA MET A 1 -21.43 -8.33 -8.09
C MET A 1 -20.76 -7.97 -6.78
N ALA A 2 -21.44 -7.18 -5.91
CA ALA A 2 -20.86 -6.79 -4.63
C ALA A 2 -20.55 -7.99 -3.74
N ILE A 3 -21.40 -9.00 -3.72
CA ILE A 3 -21.19 -10.22 -2.93
C ILE A 3 -19.93 -10.95 -3.37
N ARG A 4 -19.74 -11.06 -4.68
CA ARG A 4 -18.57 -11.72 -5.24
C ARG A 4 -17.27 -11.04 -4.80
N HIS A 5 -17.25 -9.71 -4.82
CA HIS A 5 -16.07 -8.95 -4.40
C HIS A 5 -15.81 -9.09 -2.91
N LYS A 6 -16.86 -9.09 -2.08
CA LYS A 6 -16.72 -9.24 -0.65
C LYS A 6 -16.16 -10.61 -0.27
N VAL A 7 -16.63 -11.66 -0.94
CA VAL A 7 -16.12 -13.01 -0.72
C VAL A 7 -14.66 -13.09 -1.17
N SER A 8 -14.36 -12.53 -2.34
CA SER A 8 -13.01 -12.51 -2.89
C SER A 8 -12.00 -11.87 -1.94
N LYS A 9 -12.40 -10.79 -1.25
CA LYS A 9 -11.55 -10.08 -0.29
C LYS A 9 -11.00 -11.01 0.81
N TYR A 10 -11.79 -11.99 1.24
CA TYR A 10 -11.41 -12.90 2.31
C TYR A 10 -10.79 -14.22 1.82
N LEU A 11 -10.94 -14.52 0.53
CA LEU A 11 -10.47 -15.78 -0.04
C LEU A 11 -9.16 -15.65 -0.82
N ASN A 12 -8.67 -14.43 -1.02
CA ASN A 12 -7.42 -14.19 -1.72
C ASN A 12 -6.30 -13.86 -0.73
N ASN A 13 -5.09 -14.27 -1.08
CA ASN A 13 -3.89 -13.89 -0.33
C ASN A 13 -3.22 -12.66 -0.92
N HIS A 14 -3.89 -11.97 -1.84
CA HIS A 14 -3.38 -10.78 -2.53
C HIS A 14 -4.42 -9.67 -2.48
N ALA A 15 -3.97 -8.46 -2.23
CA ALA A 15 -4.79 -7.26 -2.30
C ALA A 15 -3.96 -6.13 -2.89
N GLU A 16 -4.59 -5.29 -3.69
CA GLU A 16 -3.92 -4.10 -4.23
C GLU A 16 -4.91 -2.96 -4.34
N THR A 17 -4.39 -1.74 -4.24
CA THR A 17 -5.22 -0.55 -4.35
C THR A 17 -5.30 -0.10 -5.80
N SER A 18 -6.39 0.57 -6.15
CA SER A 18 -6.56 1.19 -7.44
C SER A 18 -7.55 2.34 -7.32
N GLU A 19 -7.47 3.27 -8.26
CA GLU A 19 -8.33 4.45 -8.26
C GLU A 19 -9.81 4.09 -8.31
N THR A 20 -10.14 2.99 -9.00
CA THR A 20 -11.52 2.57 -9.22
C THR A 20 -11.91 1.35 -8.43
N HIS A 21 -11.17 1.02 -7.37
CA HIS A 21 -11.47 -0.16 -6.57
C HIS A 21 -12.86 -0.04 -5.94
N TRP A 22 -13.62 -1.16 -5.96
CA TRP A 22 -14.97 -1.19 -5.40
C TRP A 22 -15.01 -1.00 -3.89
N ASP A 23 -13.93 -1.36 -3.18
CA ASP A 23 -13.82 -1.20 -1.73
C ASP A 23 -13.12 0.12 -1.44
N PRO A 24 -13.78 1.08 -0.77
CA PRO A 24 -13.15 2.37 -0.48
C PRO A 24 -11.84 2.27 0.29
N ALA A 25 -11.68 1.21 1.10
CA ALA A 25 -10.45 0.99 1.86
C ALA A 25 -9.27 0.66 0.95
N LEU A 26 -9.54 0.22 -0.28
CA LEU A 26 -8.52 -0.16 -1.26
C LEU A 26 -8.47 0.79 -2.45
N GLN A 27 -9.09 1.96 -2.33
CA GLN A 27 -8.94 3.00 -3.35
C GLN A 27 -7.63 3.74 -3.15
N SER A 28 -7.01 4.11 -4.27
CA SER A 28 -5.79 4.91 -4.25
C SER A 28 -5.98 6.18 -3.45
N LYS A 29 -4.96 6.56 -2.68
CA LYS A 29 -4.97 7.81 -1.94
C LYS A 29 -3.95 8.77 -2.54
N TYR A 30 -4.30 10.04 -2.49
CA TYR A 30 -3.48 11.10 -3.08
C TYR A 30 -2.95 12.01 -1.99
N TYR A 31 -1.71 12.49 -2.21
CA TYR A 31 -1.01 13.29 -1.22
C TYR A 31 -0.48 14.57 -1.85
N LYS A 32 -0.50 15.64 -1.08
CA LYS A 32 -0.01 16.95 -1.54
C LYS A 32 1.50 16.98 -1.40
N THR A 33 2.17 16.31 -2.33
CA THR A 33 3.61 16.18 -2.34
C THR A 33 4.08 15.82 -3.75
N THR A 34 5.39 15.81 -3.95
CA THR A 34 6.00 15.36 -5.20
C THR A 34 6.39 13.89 -5.08
N LYS A 35 6.65 13.24 -6.22
CA LYS A 35 7.13 11.86 -6.25
C LYS A 35 8.40 11.68 -5.44
N ASP A 36 9.37 12.57 -5.61
CA ASP A 36 10.66 12.44 -4.93
C ASP A 36 10.52 12.60 -3.42
N LYS A 37 9.71 13.56 -2.98
CA LYS A 37 9.46 13.77 -1.56
C LYS A 37 8.70 12.62 -0.95
N ALA A 38 7.73 12.08 -1.69
CA ALA A 38 6.97 10.92 -1.22
C ALA A 38 7.88 9.70 -1.06
N LEU A 39 8.73 9.44 -2.05
CA LEU A 39 9.67 8.31 -1.97
C LEU A 39 10.64 8.47 -0.80
N ALA A 40 11.15 9.68 -0.57
CA ALA A 40 12.05 9.95 0.54
C ALA A 40 11.36 9.74 1.89
N ALA A 41 10.12 10.21 2.02
CA ALA A 41 9.35 10.04 3.26
C ALA A 41 9.05 8.56 3.53
N LEU A 42 8.69 7.81 2.50
CA LEU A 42 8.41 6.38 2.64
C LEU A 42 9.67 5.60 3.00
N GLU A 43 10.79 5.93 2.37
CA GLU A 43 12.07 5.30 2.68
C GLU A 43 12.43 5.53 4.14
N SER A 44 12.32 6.77 4.62
CA SER A 44 12.60 7.10 6.01
C SER A 44 11.66 6.37 6.97
N LEU A 45 10.37 6.35 6.66
CA LEU A 45 9.36 5.68 7.48
C LEU A 45 9.67 4.19 7.64
N PHE A 46 9.95 3.50 6.55
CA PHE A 46 10.14 2.06 6.59
C PHE A 46 11.55 1.64 7.00
N ASN A 47 12.56 2.49 6.81
CA ASN A 47 13.90 2.23 7.34
C ASN A 47 13.92 2.20 8.86
N SER A 48 13.08 2.99 9.51
CA SER A 48 13.00 3.02 10.97
C SER A 48 11.98 2.03 11.53
N SER A 49 11.29 1.30 10.67
CA SER A 49 10.26 0.35 11.10
C SER A 49 10.87 -0.95 11.59
N GLN A 50 10.30 -1.50 12.67
CA GLN A 50 10.68 -2.83 13.13
C GLN A 50 9.83 -3.92 12.50
N LYS A 51 8.68 -3.54 11.93
CA LYS A 51 7.75 -4.49 11.30
C LYS A 51 8.09 -4.76 9.85
N TYR A 52 8.61 -3.76 9.15
CA TYR A 52 8.87 -3.84 7.71
C TYR A 52 10.35 -3.71 7.42
N GLU A 53 10.79 -4.38 6.36
CA GLU A 53 12.15 -4.25 5.85
C GLU A 53 12.09 -3.90 4.38
N ILE A 54 12.84 -2.87 3.98
CA ILE A 54 12.91 -2.48 2.58
C ILE A 54 13.73 -3.51 1.82
N ASN A 55 13.13 -4.08 0.78
CA ASN A 55 13.79 -5.02 -0.10
C ASN A 55 14.50 -4.32 -1.25
N SER A 56 13.80 -3.38 -1.89
CA SER A 56 14.37 -2.61 -3.00
C SER A 56 13.64 -1.29 -3.18
N ILE A 57 14.34 -0.33 -3.79
CA ILE A 57 13.77 0.96 -4.15
C ILE A 57 14.18 1.25 -5.59
N SER A 58 13.19 1.59 -6.42
CA SER A 58 13.42 2.05 -7.77
C SER A 58 12.87 3.46 -7.90
N LYS A 59 13.75 4.46 -7.81
CA LYS A 59 13.33 5.86 -7.94
C LYS A 59 12.81 6.17 -9.32
N GLU A 60 13.41 5.55 -10.33
CA GLU A 60 13.00 5.74 -11.72
C GLU A 60 11.56 5.29 -11.93
N HIS A 61 11.19 4.13 -11.41
CA HIS A 61 9.86 3.57 -11.58
C HIS A 61 8.88 4.02 -10.48
N GLY A 62 9.39 4.67 -9.44
CA GLY A 62 8.54 5.09 -8.33
C GLY A 62 8.02 3.92 -7.52
N GLU A 63 8.89 2.93 -7.24
CA GLU A 63 8.49 1.72 -6.54
C GLU A 63 9.38 1.44 -5.35
N ILE A 64 8.75 0.96 -4.26
CA ILE A 64 9.45 0.45 -3.09
C ILE A 64 8.87 -0.92 -2.79
N SER A 65 9.72 -1.93 -2.62
CA SER A 65 9.25 -3.23 -2.18
C SER A 65 9.69 -3.49 -0.75
N LEU A 66 8.78 -4.08 0.03
CA LEU A 66 8.99 -4.36 1.44
C LEU A 66 8.67 -5.82 1.76
N HIS A 67 9.32 -6.34 2.80
CA HIS A 67 8.92 -7.57 3.45
C HIS A 67 8.39 -7.26 4.84
N VAL A 68 7.36 -7.96 5.27
CA VAL A 68 6.89 -7.90 6.65
C VAL A 68 7.73 -8.87 7.46
N LYS A 69 8.45 -8.36 8.47
CA LYS A 69 9.33 -9.16 9.31
C LYS A 69 8.64 -9.74 10.52
N LYS A 70 7.68 -9.01 11.08
CA LYS A 70 6.98 -9.42 12.29
C LYS A 70 5.54 -9.74 12.00
N GLY A 71 5.07 -10.87 12.53
CA GLY A 71 3.73 -11.35 12.30
C GLY A 71 3.66 -12.20 11.04
N LYS A 72 2.52 -12.16 10.38
CA LYS A 72 2.29 -12.92 9.15
C LYS A 72 3.13 -12.34 8.02
N LYS A 73 3.95 -13.18 7.40
CA LYS A 73 4.84 -12.74 6.33
C LYS A 73 4.07 -12.28 5.11
N ALA A 74 4.51 -11.18 4.55
CA ALA A 74 3.89 -10.62 3.35
C ALA A 74 4.94 -9.85 2.55
N PHE A 75 4.69 -9.75 1.26
CA PHE A 75 5.47 -8.93 0.34
C PHE A 75 4.61 -7.76 -0.09
N VAL A 76 5.16 -6.55 0.00
CA VAL A 76 4.45 -5.32 -0.30
C VAL A 76 5.19 -4.56 -1.40
N VAL A 77 4.44 -4.12 -2.41
CA VAL A 77 4.97 -3.20 -3.41
C VAL A 77 4.23 -1.88 -3.29
N ILE A 78 4.97 -0.81 -3.12
CA ILE A 78 4.43 0.55 -3.06
C ILE A 78 4.73 1.23 -4.38
N THR A 79 3.70 1.76 -5.03
CA THR A 79 3.84 2.50 -6.28
C THR A 79 3.50 3.96 -6.04
N VAL A 80 4.39 4.85 -6.46
CA VAL A 80 4.28 6.29 -6.25
C VAL A 80 4.26 6.98 -7.61
N ILE A 81 3.13 7.62 -7.94
CA ILE A 81 2.94 8.27 -9.22
C ILE A 81 2.43 9.69 -9.01
N MET A 82 3.18 10.69 -9.48
CA MET A 82 2.72 12.07 -9.46
C MET A 82 1.81 12.30 -10.67
N VAL A 83 0.50 12.43 -10.41
CA VAL A 83 -0.49 12.59 -11.47
C VAL A 83 -0.64 14.05 -11.91
N ARG A 84 -0.32 14.98 -11.01
CA ARG A 84 -0.30 16.43 -11.26
C ARG A 84 0.73 17.04 -10.31
N PRO A 85 1.17 18.28 -10.55
CA PRO A 85 2.05 18.95 -9.58
C PRO A 85 1.44 18.93 -8.17
N TYR A 86 2.20 18.44 -7.20
CA TYR A 86 1.78 18.30 -5.80
C TYR A 86 0.52 17.45 -5.60
N GLN A 87 0.27 16.51 -6.52
CA GLN A 87 -0.77 15.50 -6.35
C GLN A 87 -0.19 14.15 -6.72
N THR A 88 0.21 13.39 -5.72
CA THR A 88 0.93 12.13 -5.90
C THR A 88 0.08 10.99 -5.35
N ALA A 89 -0.17 10.00 -6.20
CA ALA A 89 -0.89 8.80 -5.82
C ALA A 89 0.08 7.80 -5.19
N ILE A 90 -0.35 7.17 -4.10
CA ILE A 90 0.38 6.08 -3.47
C ILE A 90 -0.54 4.87 -3.45
N ASP A 91 -0.08 3.81 -4.09
CA ASP A 91 -0.80 2.54 -4.17
C ASP A 91 0.00 1.43 -3.51
N PHE A 92 -0.71 0.45 -2.98
CA PHE A 92 -0.12 -0.72 -2.34
C PHE A 92 -0.60 -1.99 -3.02
N SER A 93 0.33 -2.93 -3.18
CA SER A 93 0.03 -4.29 -3.59
C SER A 93 0.62 -5.21 -2.53
N VAL A 94 -0.23 -6.01 -1.89
CA VAL A 94 0.18 -6.88 -0.79
C VAL A 94 -0.14 -8.32 -1.14
N THR A 95 0.87 -9.18 -1.05
CA THR A 95 0.71 -10.62 -1.23
C THR A 95 1.26 -11.32 0.01
N THR A 96 0.41 -12.10 0.69
CA THR A 96 0.85 -12.84 1.86
C THR A 96 1.54 -14.12 1.47
N GLU A 97 2.60 -14.46 2.21
CA GLU A 97 3.31 -15.73 2.06
C GLU A 97 2.63 -16.74 2.97
N THR A 98 1.74 -17.53 2.41
CA THR A 98 0.98 -18.51 3.17
C THR A 98 0.91 -19.81 2.38
N LEU A 99 0.87 -20.94 3.10
CA LEU A 99 0.68 -22.25 2.50
C LEU A 99 -0.75 -22.47 2.06
N ILE A 100 -1.67 -21.67 2.59
CA ILE A 100 -3.09 -21.70 2.25
C ILE A 100 -3.35 -20.54 1.28
N PRO A 101 -4.08 -20.75 0.16
CA PRO A 101 -4.29 -19.67 -0.81
C PRO A 101 -5.30 -18.61 -0.36
N ILE A 102 -5.53 -18.48 0.93
CA ILE A 102 -6.40 -17.45 1.51
C ILE A 102 -5.73 -16.88 2.75
N ASP A 103 -6.04 -15.63 3.09
CA ASP A 103 -5.49 -14.99 4.27
C ASP A 103 -6.54 -14.30 5.14
N LEU A 104 -7.82 -14.58 4.90
CA LEU A 104 -8.97 -14.09 5.68
C LEU A 104 -9.00 -12.56 5.78
N GLY A 105 -8.62 -11.88 4.70
CA GLY A 105 -8.65 -10.42 4.65
C GLY A 105 -7.43 -9.73 5.27
N TYR A 106 -6.40 -10.50 5.62
CA TYR A 106 -5.19 -9.93 6.22
C TYR A 106 -4.53 -8.90 5.30
N SER A 107 -4.43 -9.18 4.00
CA SER A 107 -3.82 -8.25 3.04
C SER A 107 -4.55 -6.90 3.03
N THR A 108 -5.87 -6.92 3.08
CA THR A 108 -6.67 -5.69 3.12
C THR A 108 -6.41 -4.90 4.40
N LYS A 109 -6.36 -5.59 5.55
CA LYS A 109 -6.07 -4.94 6.82
C LYS A 109 -4.66 -4.33 6.83
N LEU A 110 -3.71 -5.02 6.23
CA LEU A 110 -2.35 -4.52 6.15
C LEU A 110 -2.28 -3.24 5.32
N ILE A 111 -3.00 -3.17 4.20
CA ILE A 111 -3.07 -1.96 3.38
C ILE A 111 -3.66 -0.81 4.20
N GLN A 112 -4.71 -1.05 4.97
CA GLN A 112 -5.31 -0.03 5.82
C GLN A 112 -4.29 0.51 6.84
N GLN A 113 -3.52 -0.38 7.46
CA GLN A 113 -2.48 0.03 8.41
C GLN A 113 -1.38 0.83 7.73
N LEU A 114 -0.97 0.42 6.52
CA LEU A 114 0.04 1.13 5.76
C LEU A 114 -0.42 2.55 5.43
N TYR A 115 -1.65 2.71 4.96
CA TYR A 115 -2.19 4.05 4.70
C TYR A 115 -2.27 4.90 5.97
N GLN A 116 -2.61 4.31 7.11
CA GLN A 116 -2.64 5.04 8.37
C GLN A 116 -1.26 5.61 8.72
N GLN A 117 -0.20 4.83 8.49
CA GLN A 117 1.16 5.28 8.74
C GLN A 117 1.57 6.37 7.75
N VAL A 118 1.26 6.19 6.48
CA VAL A 118 1.60 7.17 5.44
C VAL A 118 0.86 8.49 5.68
N ASN A 119 -0.40 8.42 6.10
CA ASN A 119 -1.21 9.61 6.38
C ASN A 119 -0.62 10.47 7.50
N LYS A 120 0.19 9.89 8.39
CA LYS A 120 0.86 10.65 9.44
C LYS A 120 2.09 11.39 8.91
N GLU A 121 2.69 10.90 7.83
CA GLU A 121 3.93 11.44 7.28
C GLU A 121 3.70 12.41 6.13
N LEU A 122 2.62 12.24 5.37
CA LEU A 122 2.34 13.01 4.18
C LEU A 122 0.94 13.63 4.25
N PRO A 123 0.78 14.85 3.69
CA PRO A 123 -0.52 15.53 3.71
C PRO A 123 -1.49 14.88 2.72
N LEU A 124 -2.48 14.17 3.26
CA LEU A 124 -3.51 13.49 2.48
C LEU A 124 -4.43 14.52 1.83
N ILE A 125 -4.70 14.35 0.55
CA ILE A 125 -5.68 15.16 -0.17
C ILE A 125 -7.05 14.54 0.07
N ASP A 126 -7.96 15.35 0.63
CA ASP A 126 -9.33 14.91 0.86
C ASP A 126 -10.06 14.87 -0.48
N LYS A 127 -10.49 13.68 -0.85
CA LYS A 127 -11.12 13.44 -2.14
C LYS A 127 -12.62 13.51 -1.99
N LYS A 128 -13.18 14.61 -2.42
CA LYS A 128 -14.64 14.78 -2.46
C LYS A 128 -15.15 14.76 -3.87
#